data_f9da976b111a1ca99b04fc623dab3956
#
_entry.id   f9da976b111a1ca99b04fc623dab3956
#
_cell.length_a   1.000
_cell.length_b   1.000
_cell.length_c   1.000
_cell.angle_alpha   90.00
_cell.angle_beta   90.00
_cell.angle_gamma   90.00
#
_symmetry.space_group_name_H-M   'P 1'
#
loop_
_entity.id
_entity.type
_entity.pdbx_description
1 polymer ?
#
loop_
_entity_poly.entity_id
_entity_poly.type
_entity_poly.pdbx_seq_one_letter_code
_entity_poly.pdbx_strand_id
1 'polypeptide(L)'
;MSETKKLMQVKAPMSGIFYSRPSPEEPIYVKVGDVVKKKQVIGLLETMKVFQKVKSPVNGTIVQMVAENESPLKDEELMFIIEVA
;
A
#
# COMPACT_ATOMS: atom_id res chain seq x y z
N MET A 1 -21.48 18.42 -13.77
CA MET A 1 -21.24 17.06 -14.19
C MET A 1 -20.54 16.27 -13.11
N SER A 2 -21.04 15.12 -12.82
CA SER A 2 -20.39 14.28 -11.83
C SER A 2 -19.49 13.29 -12.53
N GLU A 3 -18.37 13.05 -11.93
CA GLU A 3 -17.45 12.04 -12.43
C GLU A 3 -17.38 10.93 -11.44
N THR A 4 -17.47 9.74 -11.96
CA THR A 4 -17.31 8.59 -11.13
C THR A 4 -15.82 8.33 -10.95
N LYS A 5 -15.36 8.44 -9.72
CA LYS A 5 -13.97 8.14 -9.41
C LYS A 5 -13.87 6.70 -9.02
N LYS A 6 -12.90 6.02 -9.61
CA LYS A 6 -12.66 4.64 -9.29
C LYS A 6 -11.71 4.54 -8.12
N LEU A 7 -12.07 3.73 -7.16
CA LEU A 7 -11.22 3.44 -6.02
C LEU A 7 -10.73 2.02 -6.16
N MET A 8 -9.43 1.85 -5.98
CA MET A 8 -8.79 0.54 -6.04
C MET A 8 -8.38 0.16 -4.63
N GLN A 9 -8.85 -1.00 -4.19
CA GLN A 9 -8.43 -1.55 -2.91
C GLN A 9 -7.18 -2.38 -3.13
N VAL A 10 -6.15 -2.11 -2.34
CA VAL A 10 -4.92 -2.91 -2.37
C VAL A 10 -4.91 -3.77 -1.12
N LYS A 11 -4.97 -5.07 -1.33
CA LYS A 11 -5.08 -6.03 -0.24
C LYS A 11 -3.79 -6.81 -0.11
N ALA A 12 -3.52 -7.28 1.11
CA ALA A 12 -2.34 -8.07 1.36
C ALA A 12 -2.43 -9.38 0.57
N PRO A 13 -1.40 -9.72 -0.21
CA PRO A 13 -1.43 -10.96 -0.98
C PRO A 13 -1.23 -12.21 -0.13
N MET A 14 -0.76 -12.02 1.10
CA MET A 14 -0.56 -13.10 2.06
C MET A 14 -0.41 -12.50 3.43
N SER A 15 -0.50 -13.35 4.45
CA SER A 15 -0.31 -12.89 5.82
C SER A 15 1.13 -12.48 6.05
N GLY A 16 1.33 -11.43 6.84
CA GLY A 16 2.67 -10.95 7.16
C GLY A 16 2.59 -9.68 7.98
N ILE A 17 3.76 -9.09 8.21
CA ILE A 17 3.88 -7.83 8.94
C ILE A 17 4.07 -6.72 7.91
N PHE A 18 3.26 -5.69 8.01
CA PHE A 18 3.32 -4.56 7.08
C PHE A 18 4.33 -3.53 7.58
N TYR A 19 5.13 -3.00 6.66
CA TYR A 19 6.05 -1.90 6.96
C TYR A 19 5.78 -0.78 5.96
N SER A 20 5.61 0.43 6.48
CA SER A 20 5.37 1.60 5.65
C SER A 20 6.68 2.25 5.17
N ARG A 21 7.81 1.75 5.65
CA ARG A 21 9.14 2.26 5.29
C ARG A 21 10.11 1.09 5.20
N PRO A 22 11.21 1.26 4.44
CA PRO A 22 12.16 0.15 4.28
C PRO A 22 12.94 -0.16 5.55
N SER A 23 13.15 0.85 6.40
CA SER A 23 13.82 0.66 7.69
C SER A 23 13.43 1.81 8.59
N PRO A 24 13.67 1.69 9.91
CA PRO A 24 13.27 2.77 10.83
C PRO A 24 13.91 4.12 10.53
N GLU A 25 15.05 4.13 9.84
CA GLU A 25 15.76 5.37 9.56
C GLU A 25 15.42 5.96 8.20
N GLU A 26 14.62 5.26 7.41
CA GLU A 26 14.25 5.72 6.08
C GLU A 26 12.87 6.37 6.11
N PRO A 27 12.61 7.29 5.19
CA PRO A 27 11.27 7.88 5.11
C PRO A 27 10.25 6.85 4.67
N ILE A 28 8.98 7.13 4.96
CA ILE A 28 7.89 6.27 4.51
C ILE A 28 7.84 6.29 2.99
N TYR A 29 7.36 5.18 2.42
CA TYR A 29 7.24 5.08 0.96
C TYR A 29 6.25 6.09 0.41
N VAL A 30 5.06 6.17 1.01
CA VAL A 30 4.01 7.06 0.54
C VAL A 30 3.17 7.51 1.73
N LYS A 31 2.40 8.57 1.52
CA LYS A 31 1.42 9.03 2.49
C LYS A 31 0.15 9.40 1.76
N VAL A 32 -0.92 9.60 2.51
CA VAL A 32 -2.20 10.02 1.94
C VAL A 32 -1.99 11.32 1.18
N GLY A 33 -2.50 11.35 -0.04
CA GLY A 33 -2.35 12.50 -0.93
C GLY A 33 -1.24 12.33 -1.96
N ASP A 34 -0.36 11.36 -1.77
CA ASP A 34 0.73 11.14 -2.73
C ASP A 34 0.20 10.54 -4.01
N VAL A 35 0.75 11.00 -5.12
CA VAL A 35 0.49 10.42 -6.44
C VAL A 35 1.46 9.28 -6.63
N VAL A 36 0.95 8.15 -7.07
CA VAL A 36 1.76 6.96 -7.29
C VAL A 36 1.58 6.47 -8.71
N LYS A 37 2.59 5.75 -9.17
CA LYS A 37 2.56 5.14 -10.50
C LYS A 37 2.42 3.64 -10.35
N LYS A 38 1.84 3.03 -11.37
CA LYS A 38 1.75 1.57 -11.42
C LYS A 38 3.14 0.96 -11.22
N LYS A 39 3.20 -0.03 -10.34
CA LYS A 39 4.42 -0.76 -9.98
C LYS A 39 5.35 0.01 -9.03
N GLN A 40 5.00 1.22 -8.63
CA GLN A 40 5.76 1.94 -7.61
C GLN A 40 5.61 1.21 -6.28
N VAL A 41 6.72 1.09 -5.54
CA VAL A 41 6.68 0.46 -4.23
C VAL A 41 6.01 1.39 -3.24
N ILE A 42 4.98 0.89 -2.56
CA ILE A 42 4.22 1.68 -1.60
C ILE A 42 4.27 1.09 -0.20
N GLY A 43 4.89 -0.07 -0.02
CA GLY A 43 5.05 -0.68 1.28
C GLY A 43 5.86 -1.95 1.18
N LEU A 44 6.08 -2.58 2.33
CA LEU A 44 6.72 -3.88 2.41
C LEU A 44 5.85 -4.81 3.24
N LEU A 45 5.91 -6.08 2.91
CA LEU A 45 5.23 -7.11 3.68
C LEU A 45 6.25 -8.17 4.03
N GLU A 46 6.51 -8.34 5.32
CA GLU A 46 7.42 -9.37 5.80
C GLU A 46 6.63 -10.64 6.03
N THR A 47 6.93 -11.66 5.23
CA THR A 47 6.34 -12.97 5.40
C THR A 47 7.36 -13.87 6.07
N MET A 48 7.06 -15.16 6.18
CA MET A 48 7.88 -16.04 7.00
C MET A 48 9.37 -16.05 6.64
N LYS A 49 9.69 -15.76 5.39
CA LYS A 49 11.08 -15.93 4.96
C LYS A 49 11.65 -14.73 4.23
N VAL A 50 10.80 -13.85 3.72
CA VAL A 50 11.26 -12.79 2.83
C VAL A 50 10.45 -11.53 3.05
N PHE A 51 11.04 -10.42 2.61
CA PHE A 51 10.31 -9.17 2.46
C PHE A 51 9.80 -9.08 1.04
N GLN A 52 8.52 -8.82 0.89
CA GLN A 52 7.91 -8.61 -0.42
C GLN A 52 7.56 -7.15 -0.58
N LYS A 53 7.92 -6.59 -1.72
CA LYS A 53 7.56 -5.21 -2.01
C LYS A 53 6.10 -5.16 -2.43
N VAL A 54 5.33 -4.27 -1.78
CA VAL A 54 3.96 -4.02 -2.15
C VAL A 54 3.98 -2.91 -3.18
N LYS A 55 3.46 -3.19 -4.37
CA LYS A 55 3.52 -2.24 -5.48
C LYS A 55 2.12 -1.78 -5.81
N SER A 56 2.01 -0.52 -6.22
CA SER A 56 0.73 0.02 -6.64
C SER A 56 0.26 -0.69 -7.90
N PRO A 57 -0.98 -1.18 -7.94
CA PRO A 57 -1.50 -1.83 -9.14
C PRO A 57 -1.92 -0.87 -10.23
N VAL A 58 -1.99 0.42 -9.91
CA VAL A 58 -2.50 1.43 -10.83
C VAL A 58 -1.76 2.74 -10.65
N ASN A 59 -1.90 3.63 -11.62
CA ASN A 59 -1.56 5.04 -11.44
C ASN A 59 -2.70 5.69 -10.69
N GLY A 60 -2.37 6.51 -9.69
CA GLY A 60 -3.44 7.16 -8.94
C GLY A 60 -2.91 7.92 -7.75
N THR A 61 -3.80 8.20 -6.81
CA THR A 61 -3.50 8.95 -5.61
C THR A 61 -3.89 8.13 -4.39
N ILE A 62 -3.02 8.07 -3.40
CA ILE A 62 -3.32 7.37 -2.14
C ILE A 62 -4.38 8.19 -1.41
N VAL A 63 -5.56 7.61 -1.21
CA VAL A 63 -6.62 8.30 -0.48
C VAL A 63 -6.77 7.78 0.94
N GLN A 64 -6.32 6.57 1.21
CA GLN A 64 -6.38 6.03 2.56
C GLN A 64 -5.29 4.98 2.74
N MET A 65 -4.61 5.04 3.88
CA MET A 65 -3.67 4.01 4.29
C MET A 65 -4.29 3.31 5.50
N VAL A 66 -4.78 2.11 5.27
CA VAL A 66 -5.47 1.35 6.31
C VAL A 66 -4.47 0.60 7.17
N ALA A 67 -3.44 0.06 6.53
CA ALA A 67 -2.40 -0.71 7.24
C ALA A 67 -1.44 0.24 7.94
N GLU A 68 -1.09 -0.10 9.17
CA GLU A 68 -0.15 0.69 9.97
C GLU A 68 1.20 0.03 9.99
N ASN A 69 2.23 0.85 10.16
CA ASN A 69 3.60 0.35 10.20
C ASN A 69 3.76 -0.68 11.31
N GLU A 70 4.42 -1.78 10.98
CA GLU A 70 4.74 -2.85 11.92
C GLU A 70 3.52 -3.59 12.46
N SER A 71 2.42 -3.58 11.73
CA SER A 71 1.23 -4.28 12.17
C SER A 71 1.06 -5.59 11.39
N PRO A 72 0.53 -6.61 12.07
CA PRO A 72 0.27 -7.88 11.38
C PRO A 72 -0.96 -7.77 10.50
N LEU A 73 -0.88 -8.35 9.32
CA LEU A 73 -1.99 -8.39 8.39
C LEU A 73 -2.29 -9.84 8.04
N LYS A 74 -3.56 -10.09 7.78
CA LYS A 74 -4.00 -11.39 7.30
C LYS A 74 -4.11 -11.34 5.79
N ASP A 75 -4.08 -12.51 5.18
CA ASP A 75 -4.29 -12.66 3.75
C ASP A 75 -5.55 -11.90 3.34
N GLU A 76 -5.42 -11.08 2.30
CA GLU A 76 -6.50 -10.28 1.73
C GLU A 76 -7.01 -9.13 2.61
N GLU A 77 -6.32 -8.84 3.69
CA GLU A 77 -6.66 -7.69 4.51
C GLU A 77 -6.32 -6.40 3.76
N LEU A 78 -7.20 -5.40 3.86
CA LEU A 78 -7.06 -4.16 3.13
C LEU A 78 -5.86 -3.36 3.65
N MET A 79 -5.02 -2.89 2.73
CA MET A 79 -3.84 -2.09 3.08
C MET A 79 -3.99 -0.64 2.66
N PHE A 80 -4.42 -0.40 1.42
CA PHE A 80 -4.51 0.95 0.85
C PHE A 80 -5.77 1.09 0.04
N ILE A 81 -6.22 2.33 -0.09
CA ILE A 81 -7.22 2.67 -1.10
C ILE A 81 -6.61 3.74 -1.97
N ILE A 82 -6.65 3.52 -3.28
CA ILE A 82 -6.06 4.40 -4.27
C ILE A 82 -7.16 4.88 -5.21
N GLU A 83 -7.21 6.19 -5.41
CA GLU A 83 -8.09 6.75 -6.43
C GLU A 83 -7.39 6.64 -7.76
N VAL A 84 -7.97 5.89 -8.69
CA VAL A 84 -7.34 5.60 -9.97
C VAL A 84 -7.30 6.86 -10.82
N ALA A 85 -6.13 7.11 -11.41
CA ALA A 85 -5.96 8.27 -12.28
C ALA A 85 -6.76 8.12 -13.58
#